data_42758eaa480dcf220dff0e0051144014
#
_entry.id   42758eaa480dcf220dff0e0051144014
#
_cell.length_a   1.000
_cell.length_b   1.000
_cell.length_c   1.000
_cell.angle_alpha   90.00
_cell.angle_beta   90.00
_cell.angle_gamma   90.00
#
_symmetry.space_group_name_H-M   'P 1'
#
loop_
_entity.id
_entity.type
_entity.pdbx_description
1 polymer ?
#
loop_
_entity_poly.entity_id
_entity_poly.type
_entity_poly.pdbx_seq_one_letter_code
_entity_poly.pdbx_strand_id
1 'polypeptide(L)'
;MQITHPYKNLKDGSWLRGNLHTHTTNSDGTYAMQEVINTYADHGYDFLSISDHDIFTGRNEYEKIDNKGLVLIPGNEISKDGPHLLHVNGDRLIEPHVNRQLVFDEAKATQGFVVIAHPNLTPGFNFCPIELLQEWTDYVGIEIFNTIVSRLAGSPYATNKWDILLSEGRRLWGFANDDAHFWCAGNRKPGISDTGVGWNVVYADSCSSENILESLQNGRF
;
A
#
# COMPACT_ATOMS: atom_id res chain seq x y z
N MET A 1 -30.82 2.72 -6.13
CA MET A 1 -29.36 2.85 -5.99
C MET A 1 -28.81 3.47 -7.27
N GLN A 2 -28.12 4.61 -7.23
CA GLN A 2 -27.51 5.20 -8.41
C GLN A 2 -26.06 4.74 -8.45
N ILE A 3 -25.69 3.97 -9.46
CA ILE A 3 -24.31 3.54 -9.69
C ILE A 3 -23.56 4.68 -10.39
N THR A 4 -22.57 5.23 -9.76
CA THR A 4 -21.67 6.21 -10.37
C THR A 4 -20.48 5.49 -10.97
N HIS A 5 -20.29 5.61 -12.27
CA HIS A 5 -19.13 5.03 -12.95
C HIS A 5 -17.88 5.87 -12.63
N PRO A 6 -16.84 5.32 -11.99
CA PRO A 6 -15.69 6.10 -11.52
C PRO A 6 -14.87 6.74 -12.66
N TYR A 7 -14.94 6.19 -13.85
CA TYR A 7 -14.22 6.67 -15.05
C TYR A 7 -15.05 7.60 -15.95
N LYS A 8 -16.31 7.94 -15.58
CA LYS A 8 -17.27 8.64 -16.48
C LYS A 8 -16.76 9.97 -17.01
N ASN A 9 -15.95 10.69 -16.22
CA ASN A 9 -15.49 12.05 -16.54
C ASN A 9 -14.02 12.11 -16.91
N LEU A 10 -13.34 10.98 -17.00
CA LEU A 10 -11.93 10.92 -17.36
C LEU A 10 -11.79 10.98 -18.87
N LYS A 11 -10.97 11.91 -19.37
CA LYS A 11 -10.66 12.10 -20.78
C LYS A 11 -9.17 11.87 -20.98
N ASP A 12 -8.82 11.13 -22.02
CA ASP A 12 -7.44 11.00 -22.51
C ASP A 12 -6.38 10.60 -21.45
N GLY A 13 -6.80 9.92 -20.37
CA GLY A 13 -5.92 9.44 -19.30
C GLY A 13 -5.09 8.22 -19.72
N SER A 14 -4.17 7.84 -18.84
CA SER A 14 -3.30 6.67 -19.00
C SER A 14 -3.49 5.69 -17.86
N TRP A 15 -3.26 4.42 -18.12
CA TRP A 15 -3.15 3.39 -17.11
C TRP A 15 -1.71 3.37 -16.57
N LEU A 16 -1.57 3.61 -15.28
CA LEU A 16 -0.29 3.71 -14.57
C LEU A 16 -0.19 2.59 -13.55
N ARG A 17 0.93 1.87 -13.57
CA ARG A 17 1.20 0.74 -12.69
C ARG A 17 2.07 1.16 -11.51
N GLY A 18 1.68 0.80 -10.30
CA GLY A 18 2.47 1.14 -9.12
C GLY A 18 2.35 0.18 -7.95
N ASN A 19 3.23 0.36 -6.99
CA ASN A 19 3.26 -0.38 -5.75
C ASN A 19 3.35 0.59 -4.56
N LEU A 20 2.59 0.31 -3.50
CA LEU A 20 2.50 1.17 -2.32
C LEU A 20 3.11 0.52 -1.07
N HIS A 21 3.65 -0.72 -1.19
CA HIS A 21 4.15 -1.49 -0.07
C HIS A 21 5.48 -2.17 -0.44
N THR A 22 6.58 -1.58 0.03
CA THR A 22 7.93 -2.14 -0.16
C THR A 22 8.90 -1.58 0.88
N HIS A 23 9.89 -2.38 1.26
CA HIS A 23 10.82 -2.13 2.34
C HIS A 23 12.25 -1.98 1.84
N THR A 24 13.05 -1.22 2.58
CA THR A 24 14.46 -0.99 2.31
C THR A 24 15.31 -1.37 3.52
N THR A 25 16.62 -1.17 3.43
CA THR A 25 17.55 -1.32 4.57
C THR A 25 17.32 -0.31 5.68
N ASN A 26 16.39 0.62 5.54
CA ASN A 26 16.00 1.52 6.63
C ASN A 26 15.17 0.77 7.69
N SER A 27 14.42 -0.28 7.29
CA SER A 27 13.75 -1.19 8.23
C SER A 27 14.35 -2.60 8.11
N ASP A 28 13.69 -3.52 7.48
CA ASP A 28 14.05 -4.93 7.42
C ASP A 28 14.17 -5.49 5.99
N GLY A 29 14.06 -4.64 4.99
CA GLY A 29 14.41 -4.97 3.62
C GLY A 29 15.93 -5.13 3.44
N THR A 30 16.36 -5.82 2.38
CA THR A 30 17.78 -6.08 2.12
C THR A 30 18.42 -5.16 1.09
N TYR A 31 17.63 -4.39 0.36
CA TYR A 31 18.11 -3.45 -0.64
C TYR A 31 18.05 -2.01 -0.12
N ALA A 32 19.06 -1.22 -0.47
CA ALA A 32 19.02 0.22 -0.25
C ALA A 32 17.91 0.86 -1.11
N MET A 33 17.42 2.02 -0.69
CA MET A 33 16.32 2.71 -1.37
C MET A 33 16.54 2.86 -2.89
N GLN A 34 17.77 3.22 -3.32
CA GLN A 34 18.06 3.37 -4.75
C GLN A 34 17.97 2.03 -5.51
N GLU A 35 18.34 0.92 -4.88
CA GLU A 35 18.26 -0.41 -5.51
C GLU A 35 16.81 -0.85 -5.66
N VAL A 36 15.98 -0.56 -4.65
CA VAL A 36 14.53 -0.79 -4.72
C VAL A 36 13.90 0.02 -5.85
N ILE A 37 14.19 1.32 -5.94
CA ILE A 37 13.70 2.21 -7.00
C ILE A 37 14.14 1.69 -8.39
N ASN A 38 15.40 1.33 -8.55
CA ASN A 38 15.91 0.77 -9.82
C ASN A 38 15.13 -0.50 -10.20
N THR A 39 14.91 -1.38 -9.23
CA THR A 39 14.21 -2.66 -9.47
C THR A 39 12.78 -2.42 -9.98
N TYR A 40 12.02 -1.53 -9.35
CA TYR A 40 10.66 -1.23 -9.80
C TYR A 40 10.63 -0.49 -11.15
N ALA A 41 11.57 0.42 -11.40
CA ALA A 41 11.71 1.09 -12.69
C ALA A 41 12.03 0.09 -13.81
N ASP A 42 12.95 -0.85 -13.59
CA ASP A 42 13.30 -1.91 -14.54
C ASP A 42 12.13 -2.87 -14.82
N HIS A 43 11.18 -2.99 -13.90
CA HIS A 43 9.94 -3.76 -14.07
C HIS A 43 8.82 -2.94 -14.73
N GLY A 44 9.07 -1.71 -15.16
CA GLY A 44 8.12 -0.86 -15.88
C GLY A 44 6.97 -0.36 -15.01
N TYR A 45 7.25 -0.04 -13.74
CA TYR A 45 6.32 0.68 -12.89
C TYR A 45 6.35 2.18 -13.19
N ASP A 46 5.27 2.88 -12.89
CA ASP A 46 5.11 4.32 -13.07
C ASP A 46 5.18 5.07 -11.73
N PHE A 47 4.79 4.41 -10.63
CA PHE A 47 4.84 5.02 -9.30
C PHE A 47 5.19 4.00 -8.21
N LEU A 48 5.77 4.51 -7.11
CA LEU A 48 6.24 3.69 -5.99
C LEU A 48 6.12 4.46 -4.68
N SER A 49 5.75 3.78 -3.60
CA SER A 49 5.94 4.24 -2.23
C SER A 49 6.91 3.33 -1.51
N ILE A 50 7.94 3.90 -0.87
CA ILE A 50 8.76 3.21 0.12
C ILE A 50 8.01 3.28 1.44
N SER A 51 7.72 2.13 2.02
CA SER A 51 6.86 1.99 3.20
C SER A 51 7.57 1.30 4.37
N ASP A 52 8.80 1.69 4.66
CA ASP A 52 9.58 1.12 5.77
C ASP A 52 8.81 1.13 7.09
N HIS A 53 8.98 0.09 7.91
CA HIS A 53 8.31 -0.07 9.20
C HIS A 53 8.62 1.09 10.15
N ASP A 54 7.59 1.86 10.52
CA ASP A 54 7.64 2.97 11.46
C ASP A 54 8.73 4.03 11.14
N ILE A 55 9.14 4.11 9.86
CA ILE A 55 10.10 5.07 9.34
C ILE A 55 9.47 5.77 8.12
N PHE A 56 9.19 7.05 8.26
CA PHE A 56 8.58 7.83 7.20
C PHE A 56 9.60 8.23 6.13
N THR A 57 9.33 7.89 4.89
CA THR A 57 10.08 8.35 3.72
C THR A 57 9.32 9.49 3.05
N GLY A 58 9.81 10.70 3.21
CA GLY A 58 9.17 11.93 2.73
C GLY A 58 9.75 12.45 1.43
N ARG A 59 9.24 13.61 0.98
CA ARG A 59 9.70 14.27 -0.25
C ARG A 59 11.19 14.65 -0.18
N ASN A 60 11.66 15.10 0.98
CA ASN A 60 13.05 15.51 1.19
C ASN A 60 14.06 14.36 1.01
N GLU A 61 13.64 13.13 1.33
CA GLU A 61 14.44 11.93 1.10
C GLU A 61 14.48 11.60 -0.39
N TYR A 62 13.33 11.69 -1.07
CA TYR A 62 13.21 11.43 -2.50
C TYR A 62 13.93 12.47 -3.38
N GLU A 63 14.05 13.72 -2.95
CA GLU A 63 14.82 14.75 -3.68
C GLU A 63 16.31 14.43 -3.80
N LYS A 64 16.84 13.55 -2.93
CA LYS A 64 18.26 13.16 -2.89
C LYS A 64 18.56 11.91 -3.70
N ILE A 65 17.56 11.32 -4.33
CA ILE A 65 17.65 10.01 -4.99
C ILE A 65 17.27 10.12 -6.47
N ASP A 66 17.84 9.28 -7.32
CA ASP A 66 17.42 9.18 -8.71
C ASP A 66 16.12 8.36 -8.80
N ASN A 67 15.03 9.02 -9.11
CA ASN A 67 13.70 8.39 -9.18
C ASN A 67 13.51 7.47 -10.39
N LYS A 68 14.43 7.44 -11.34
CA LYS A 68 14.37 6.61 -12.56
C LYS A 68 13.10 6.79 -13.39
N GLY A 69 12.47 7.96 -13.29
CA GLY A 69 11.20 8.27 -13.96
C GLY A 69 9.96 7.85 -13.20
N LEU A 70 10.09 7.22 -12.03
CA LEU A 70 8.95 6.89 -11.17
C LEU A 70 8.41 8.15 -10.46
N VAL A 71 7.11 8.19 -10.26
CA VAL A 71 6.49 9.10 -9.29
C VAL A 71 6.65 8.47 -7.90
N LEU A 72 7.49 9.07 -7.05
CA LEU A 72 7.72 8.59 -5.69
C LEU A 72 6.71 9.22 -4.73
N ILE A 73 5.94 8.38 -4.03
CA ILE A 73 4.87 8.78 -3.12
C ILE A 73 5.37 8.66 -1.69
N PRO A 74 5.35 9.75 -0.87
CA PRO A 74 5.72 9.70 0.53
C PRO A 74 4.88 8.71 1.33
N GLY A 75 5.49 8.00 2.28
CA GLY A 75 4.74 7.05 3.10
C GLY A 75 5.59 6.27 4.08
N ASN A 76 4.93 5.41 4.80
CA ASN A 76 5.51 4.39 5.68
C ASN A 76 4.48 3.31 6.00
N GLU A 77 4.92 2.20 6.54
CA GLU A 77 4.06 1.23 7.21
C GLU A 77 4.12 1.44 8.71
N ILE A 78 2.97 1.72 9.34
CA ILE A 78 2.81 1.85 10.78
C ILE A 78 2.59 0.46 11.35
N SER A 79 3.57 -0.11 12.04
CA SER A 79 3.65 -1.54 12.34
C SER A 79 3.51 -1.88 13.82
N LYS A 80 4.19 -1.12 14.70
CA LYS A 80 4.20 -1.44 16.14
C LYS A 80 2.82 -1.41 16.76
N ASP A 81 2.63 -2.26 17.75
CA ASP A 81 1.50 -2.28 18.68
C ASP A 81 0.14 -2.65 18.07
N GLY A 82 0.09 -3.28 16.87
CA GLY A 82 -1.17 -3.77 16.29
C GLY A 82 -1.11 -4.10 14.81
N PRO A 83 -2.25 -4.30 14.16
CA PRO A 83 -2.32 -4.54 12.72
C PRO A 83 -1.63 -3.44 11.92
N HIS A 84 -0.91 -3.83 10.88
CA HIS A 84 -0.12 -2.90 10.09
C HIS A 84 -0.99 -2.02 9.18
N LEU A 85 -0.55 -0.80 8.97
CA LEU A 85 -1.25 0.23 8.23
C LEU A 85 -0.29 0.92 7.26
N LEU A 86 -0.63 0.99 5.98
CA LEU A 86 0.09 1.85 5.03
C LEU A 86 -0.41 3.28 5.16
N HIS A 87 0.47 4.21 5.53
CA HIS A 87 0.21 5.64 5.47
C HIS A 87 0.77 6.18 4.17
N VAL A 88 -0.10 6.47 3.21
CA VAL A 88 0.23 6.85 1.84
C VAL A 88 0.08 8.35 1.67
N ASN A 89 1.08 9.01 1.09
CA ASN A 89 1.15 10.47 0.88
C ASN A 89 1.04 11.29 2.17
N GLY A 90 1.56 10.78 3.28
CA GLY A 90 1.70 11.57 4.49
C GLY A 90 2.65 12.76 4.33
N ASP A 91 2.61 13.68 5.26
CA ASP A 91 3.55 14.81 5.36
C ASP A 91 4.53 14.67 6.53
N ARG A 92 4.30 13.67 7.39
CA ARG A 92 5.12 13.35 8.57
C ARG A 92 4.93 11.91 9.02
N LEU A 93 5.81 11.45 9.91
CA LEU A 93 5.61 10.23 10.66
C LEU A 93 4.39 10.38 11.59
N ILE A 94 3.57 9.33 11.66
CA ILE A 94 2.55 9.15 12.69
C ILE A 94 3.05 8.07 13.64
N GLU A 95 3.05 8.38 14.93
CA GLU A 95 3.48 7.41 15.95
C GLU A 95 2.50 6.23 16.03
N PRO A 96 3.01 4.98 16.10
CA PRO A 96 2.15 3.81 16.29
C PRO A 96 1.36 3.89 17.60
N HIS A 97 0.14 3.39 17.57
CA HIS A 97 -0.69 3.32 18.78
C HIS A 97 -1.52 2.04 18.76
N VAL A 98 -1.65 1.36 19.91
CA VAL A 98 -2.44 0.12 20.05
C VAL A 98 -3.91 0.32 19.64
N ASN A 99 -4.49 1.46 19.95
CA ASN A 99 -5.77 1.88 19.39
C ASN A 99 -5.54 2.53 18.03
N ARG A 100 -5.71 1.76 16.96
CA ARG A 100 -5.50 2.20 15.58
C ARG A 100 -6.44 3.33 15.15
N GLN A 101 -7.61 3.51 15.78
CA GLN A 101 -8.48 4.64 15.47
C GLN A 101 -7.78 5.99 15.70
N LEU A 102 -6.92 6.10 16.71
CA LEU A 102 -6.13 7.32 16.95
C LEU A 102 -5.13 7.58 15.80
N VAL A 103 -4.58 6.53 15.22
CA VAL A 103 -3.70 6.64 14.04
C VAL A 103 -4.49 7.15 12.83
N PHE A 104 -5.70 6.62 12.60
CA PHE A 104 -6.56 7.10 11.51
C PHE A 104 -6.97 8.56 11.72
N ASP A 105 -7.32 8.94 12.95
CA ASP A 105 -7.72 10.30 13.30
C ASP A 105 -6.55 11.29 13.05
N GLU A 106 -5.32 10.88 13.36
CA GLU A 106 -4.13 11.68 13.08
C GLU A 106 -3.83 11.75 11.57
N ALA A 107 -3.99 10.64 10.85
CA ALA A 107 -3.77 10.58 9.41
C ALA A 107 -4.69 11.53 8.63
N LYS A 108 -5.92 11.77 9.09
CA LYS A 108 -6.83 12.78 8.52
C LYS A 108 -6.25 14.20 8.54
N ALA A 109 -5.39 14.51 9.51
CA ALA A 109 -4.75 15.82 9.61
C ALA A 109 -3.55 15.96 8.66
N THR A 110 -3.15 14.88 7.99
CA THR A 110 -2.14 14.88 6.93
C THR A 110 -2.81 15.03 5.55
N GLN A 111 -2.02 15.15 4.51
CA GLN A 111 -2.52 15.13 3.12
C GLN A 111 -2.72 13.68 2.60
N GLY A 112 -2.40 12.68 3.44
CA GLY A 112 -2.38 11.29 3.10
C GLY A 112 -3.68 10.54 3.39
N PHE A 113 -3.62 9.24 3.19
CA PHE A 113 -4.68 8.30 3.53
C PHE A 113 -4.09 6.97 4.04
N VAL A 114 -4.93 6.16 4.66
CA VAL A 114 -4.51 4.88 5.24
C VAL A 114 -5.17 3.70 4.53
N VAL A 115 -4.36 2.67 4.27
CA VAL A 115 -4.77 1.35 3.79
C VAL A 115 -4.38 0.30 4.82
N ILE A 116 -5.26 -0.65 5.11
CA ILE A 116 -4.95 -1.77 6.01
C ILE A 116 -4.05 -2.76 5.27
N ALA A 117 -2.88 -3.04 5.82
CA ALA A 117 -1.91 -3.97 5.24
C ALA A 117 -2.25 -5.43 5.57
N HIS A 118 -2.06 -6.33 4.61
CA HIS A 118 -2.12 -7.81 4.72
C HIS A 118 -3.02 -8.38 5.84
N PRO A 119 -4.32 -8.11 5.89
CA PRO A 119 -5.17 -8.45 7.04
C PRO A 119 -5.32 -9.96 7.29
N ASN A 120 -4.98 -10.81 6.33
CA ASN A 120 -5.01 -12.28 6.45
C ASN A 120 -3.62 -12.91 6.68
N LEU A 121 -2.60 -12.12 7.04
CA LEU A 121 -1.33 -12.63 7.55
C LEU A 121 -1.59 -13.43 8.84
N THR A 122 -0.72 -14.38 9.17
CA THR A 122 -0.74 -15.30 10.31
C THR A 122 -1.67 -16.52 10.14
N PRO A 123 -1.38 -17.62 10.86
CA PRO A 123 -2.28 -18.78 10.92
C PRO A 123 -3.67 -18.37 11.39
N GLY A 124 -4.70 -18.89 10.72
CA GLY A 124 -6.09 -18.50 11.00
C GLY A 124 -6.57 -17.25 10.27
N PHE A 125 -5.69 -16.62 9.45
CA PHE A 125 -6.02 -15.45 8.61
C PHE A 125 -6.55 -14.24 9.42
N ASN A 126 -5.98 -14.01 10.59
CA ASN A 126 -6.53 -13.08 11.56
C ASN A 126 -5.53 -12.06 12.11
N PHE A 127 -4.57 -11.63 11.30
CA PHE A 127 -3.65 -10.55 11.66
C PHE A 127 -4.41 -9.25 11.95
N CYS A 128 -5.41 -8.93 11.10
CA CYS A 128 -6.37 -7.89 11.38
C CYS A 128 -7.79 -8.51 11.40
N PRO A 129 -8.37 -8.79 12.57
CA PRO A 129 -9.71 -9.35 12.71
C PRO A 129 -10.79 -8.52 12.00
N ILE A 130 -11.82 -9.20 11.48
CA ILE A 130 -12.90 -8.50 10.77
C ILE A 130 -13.64 -7.52 11.69
N GLU A 131 -13.76 -7.83 12.97
CA GLU A 131 -14.40 -7.01 13.98
C GLU A 131 -13.71 -5.65 14.12
N LEU A 132 -12.37 -5.62 14.06
CA LEU A 132 -11.61 -4.37 14.09
C LEU A 132 -11.83 -3.56 12.79
N LEU A 133 -11.84 -4.24 11.65
CA LEU A 133 -12.13 -3.57 10.37
C LEU A 133 -13.54 -2.98 10.33
N GLN A 134 -14.51 -3.62 11.00
CA GLN A 134 -15.89 -3.14 11.12
C GLN A 134 -16.00 -1.96 12.10
N GLU A 135 -15.24 -1.99 13.19
CA GLU A 135 -15.23 -0.94 14.22
C GLU A 135 -14.53 0.35 13.72
N TRP A 136 -13.42 0.21 13.01
CA TRP A 136 -12.62 1.35 12.58
C TRP A 136 -13.27 2.13 11.44
N THR A 137 -12.99 3.43 11.42
CA THR A 137 -13.41 4.36 10.38
C THR A 137 -12.19 5.06 9.74
N ASP A 138 -12.43 5.73 8.60
CA ASP A 138 -11.46 6.65 8.02
C ASP A 138 -10.21 6.02 7.40
N TYR A 139 -10.27 4.73 7.08
CA TYR A 139 -9.34 4.10 6.13
C TYR A 139 -10.02 3.96 4.75
N VAL A 140 -9.23 4.08 3.68
CA VAL A 140 -9.77 4.10 2.30
C VAL A 140 -9.93 2.72 1.69
N GLY A 141 -9.24 1.72 2.24
CA GLY A 141 -9.28 0.36 1.71
C GLY A 141 -8.39 -0.61 2.48
N ILE A 142 -8.31 -1.82 1.96
CA ILE A 142 -7.49 -2.90 2.50
C ILE A 142 -6.67 -3.54 1.40
N GLU A 143 -5.53 -4.12 1.73
CA GLU A 143 -4.84 -5.03 0.82
C GLU A 143 -5.66 -6.30 0.66
N ILE A 144 -6.25 -6.47 -0.52
CA ILE A 144 -6.94 -7.72 -0.91
C ILE A 144 -5.98 -8.77 -1.44
N PHE A 145 -4.75 -8.35 -1.78
CA PHE A 145 -3.64 -9.21 -2.15
C PHE A 145 -2.31 -8.63 -1.65
N ASN A 146 -1.49 -9.48 -1.04
CA ASN A 146 -0.15 -9.12 -0.57
C ASN A 146 0.81 -10.28 -0.88
N THR A 147 1.88 -9.99 -1.64
CA THR A 147 2.78 -11.02 -2.16
C THR A 147 3.58 -11.73 -1.08
N ILE A 148 4.12 -10.99 -0.08
CA ILE A 148 4.98 -11.60 0.95
C ILE A 148 4.23 -12.65 1.77
N VAL A 149 2.92 -12.48 1.99
CA VAL A 149 2.10 -13.44 2.74
C VAL A 149 2.05 -14.81 2.06
N SER A 150 2.22 -14.88 0.74
CA SER A 150 2.31 -16.17 0.03
C SER A 150 3.51 -17.02 0.47
N ARG A 151 4.48 -16.43 1.15
CA ARG A 151 5.71 -17.05 1.66
C ARG A 151 5.71 -17.25 3.17
N LEU A 152 4.82 -16.55 3.84
CA LEU A 152 4.62 -16.60 5.29
C LEU A 152 3.45 -17.52 5.65
N ALA A 153 3.02 -17.45 6.89
CA ALA A 153 1.80 -18.13 7.33
C ALA A 153 0.59 -17.22 7.09
N GLY A 154 -0.51 -17.78 6.59
CA GLY A 154 -1.72 -17.02 6.31
C GLY A 154 -2.19 -17.18 4.87
N SER A 155 -2.99 -16.24 4.41
CA SER A 155 -3.45 -16.13 3.03
C SER A 155 -3.02 -14.81 2.41
N PRO A 156 -2.41 -14.81 1.21
CA PRO A 156 -2.12 -13.58 0.48
C PRO A 156 -3.39 -12.83 0.06
N TYR A 157 -4.54 -13.51 0.07
CA TYR A 157 -5.83 -12.94 -0.32
C TYR A 157 -6.66 -12.57 0.89
N ALA A 158 -7.21 -11.36 0.91
CA ALA A 158 -8.17 -10.89 1.89
C ALA A 158 -9.49 -10.41 1.26
N THR A 159 -9.81 -10.95 0.09
CA THR A 159 -11.07 -10.66 -0.63
C THR A 159 -12.30 -11.03 0.19
N ASN A 160 -12.21 -12.04 1.06
CA ASN A 160 -13.28 -12.43 1.99
C ASN A 160 -13.66 -11.28 2.97
N LYS A 161 -12.66 -10.62 3.57
CA LYS A 161 -12.90 -9.48 4.47
C LYS A 161 -13.43 -8.28 3.72
N TRP A 162 -12.88 -8.02 2.55
CA TRP A 162 -13.33 -6.93 1.68
C TRP A 162 -14.79 -7.11 1.27
N ASP A 163 -15.19 -8.32 0.85
CA ASP A 163 -16.56 -8.67 0.48
C ASP A 163 -17.55 -8.46 1.63
N ILE A 164 -17.18 -8.86 2.86
CA ILE A 164 -17.99 -8.62 4.06
C ILE A 164 -18.22 -7.13 4.26
N LEU A 165 -17.17 -6.31 4.24
CA LEU A 165 -17.27 -4.87 4.45
C LEU A 165 -18.09 -4.17 3.35
N LEU A 166 -17.95 -4.59 2.09
CA LEU A 166 -18.77 -4.10 0.99
C LEU A 166 -20.24 -4.49 1.16
N SER A 167 -20.51 -5.71 1.63
CA SER A 167 -21.88 -6.21 1.90
C SER A 167 -22.59 -5.42 3.00
N GLU A 168 -21.83 -4.84 3.92
CA GLU A 168 -22.33 -3.93 4.96
C GLU A 168 -22.56 -2.50 4.45
N GLY A 169 -22.30 -2.25 3.17
CA GLY A 169 -22.50 -0.94 2.53
C GLY A 169 -21.31 0.02 2.70
N ARG A 170 -20.16 -0.46 3.17
CA ARG A 170 -18.95 0.36 3.27
C ARG A 170 -18.37 0.58 1.87
N ARG A 171 -17.89 1.79 1.60
CA ARG A 171 -17.20 2.11 0.35
C ARG A 171 -15.70 2.06 0.60
N LEU A 172 -15.07 0.94 0.28
CA LEU A 172 -13.66 0.67 0.49
C LEU A 172 -13.03 0.09 -0.78
N TRP A 173 -11.78 0.42 -1.03
CA TRP A 173 -11.04 -0.05 -2.19
C TRP A 173 -10.17 -1.26 -1.87
N GLY A 174 -9.95 -2.12 -2.88
CA GLY A 174 -9.08 -3.27 -2.76
C GLY A 174 -7.72 -2.97 -3.39
N PHE A 175 -6.67 -2.96 -2.57
CA PHE A 175 -5.29 -2.75 -3.01
C PHE A 175 -4.55 -4.07 -3.19
N ALA A 176 -3.58 -4.10 -4.10
CA ALA A 176 -2.69 -5.23 -4.27
C ALA A 176 -1.23 -4.74 -4.25
N ASN A 177 -0.39 -5.30 -3.39
CA ASN A 177 0.99 -4.88 -3.24
C ASN A 177 1.94 -6.06 -3.08
N ASP A 178 3.23 -5.79 -3.29
CA ASP A 178 4.28 -6.78 -3.17
C ASP A 178 4.71 -7.01 -1.72
N ASP A 179 4.77 -5.95 -0.91
CA ASP A 179 5.38 -6.00 0.42
C ASP A 179 6.82 -6.56 0.34
N ALA A 180 7.57 -6.01 -0.61
CA ALA A 180 8.84 -6.57 -1.00
C ALA A 180 9.94 -6.21 -0.01
N HIS A 181 10.63 -7.23 0.51
CA HIS A 181 11.75 -7.10 1.43
C HIS A 181 13.09 -7.48 0.79
N PHE A 182 13.06 -8.08 -0.40
CA PHE A 182 14.26 -8.53 -1.13
C PHE A 182 15.17 -9.47 -0.31
N TRP A 183 14.58 -10.25 0.60
CA TRP A 183 15.35 -11.17 1.45
C TRP A 183 16.15 -12.17 0.62
N CYS A 184 17.44 -12.25 0.86
CA CYS A 184 18.31 -13.17 0.14
C CYS A 184 17.93 -14.64 0.34
N ALA A 185 18.26 -15.46 -0.64
CA ALA A 185 17.78 -16.79 -0.97
C ALA A 185 17.78 -17.90 0.13
N GLY A 186 18.23 -17.63 1.36
CA GLY A 186 18.39 -18.66 2.40
C GLY A 186 17.11 -19.24 2.98
N ASN A 187 15.99 -18.52 2.97
CA ASN A 187 14.72 -18.91 3.59
C ASN A 187 13.53 -18.92 2.61
N ARG A 188 13.77 -18.96 1.29
CA ARG A 188 12.72 -18.77 0.27
C ARG A 188 12.41 -20.05 -0.49
N LYS A 189 11.15 -20.18 -0.89
CA LYS A 189 10.78 -21.12 -1.96
C LYS A 189 11.42 -20.63 -3.27
N PRO A 190 12.26 -21.44 -3.94
CA PRO A 190 12.88 -21.06 -5.21
C PRO A 190 11.81 -20.68 -6.24
N GLY A 191 12.08 -19.60 -7.00
CA GLY A 191 11.27 -19.20 -8.14
C GLY A 191 10.13 -18.23 -7.87
N ILE A 192 9.96 -17.71 -6.63
CA ILE A 192 8.97 -16.69 -6.33
C ILE A 192 9.70 -15.34 -6.18
N SER A 193 9.39 -14.37 -7.03
CA SER A 193 9.86 -12.98 -6.89
C SER A 193 9.19 -12.29 -5.71
N ASP A 194 9.89 -11.36 -5.05
CA ASP A 194 9.30 -10.43 -4.07
C ASP A 194 8.63 -9.25 -4.76
N THR A 195 8.92 -9.04 -6.03
CA THR A 195 8.49 -7.88 -6.80
C THR A 195 7.76 -8.29 -8.07
N GLY A 196 6.86 -7.46 -8.53
CA GLY A 196 6.16 -7.66 -9.78
C GLY A 196 5.08 -8.73 -9.72
N VAL A 197 4.52 -9.01 -8.53
CA VAL A 197 3.44 -9.99 -8.32
C VAL A 197 2.15 -9.31 -7.87
N GLY A 198 2.24 -8.36 -6.93
CA GLY A 198 1.13 -7.50 -6.50
C GLY A 198 1.32 -6.07 -6.99
N TRP A 199 0.32 -5.48 -7.63
CA TRP A 199 0.39 -4.09 -8.09
C TRP A 199 -0.99 -3.47 -8.24
N ASN A 200 -1.03 -2.14 -8.25
CA ASN A 200 -2.21 -1.36 -8.55
C ASN A 200 -2.07 -0.74 -9.96
N VAL A 201 -3.13 -0.76 -10.75
CA VAL A 201 -3.14 -0.09 -12.05
C VAL A 201 -4.19 1.00 -12.03
N VAL A 202 -3.76 2.24 -11.90
CA VAL A 202 -4.64 3.41 -11.78
C VAL A 202 -4.88 4.07 -13.13
N TYR A 203 -6.09 4.55 -13.36
CA TYR A 203 -6.39 5.41 -14.50
C TYR A 203 -6.32 6.88 -14.08
N ALA A 204 -5.38 7.62 -14.63
CA ALA A 204 -5.12 9.00 -14.26
C ALA A 204 -4.94 9.89 -15.51
N ASP A 205 -5.29 11.18 -15.38
CA ASP A 205 -5.19 12.15 -16.47
C ASP A 205 -3.73 12.42 -16.88
N SER A 206 -2.80 12.27 -15.95
CA SER A 206 -1.36 12.32 -16.20
C SER A 206 -0.57 11.52 -15.17
N CYS A 207 0.68 11.17 -15.50
CA CYS A 207 1.62 10.54 -14.57
C CYS A 207 2.19 11.60 -13.61
N SER A 208 1.35 12.07 -12.69
CA SER A 208 1.72 13.00 -11.62
C SER A 208 1.25 12.48 -10.27
N SER A 209 1.94 12.85 -9.20
CA SER A 209 1.58 12.46 -7.83
C SER A 209 0.13 12.82 -7.51
N GLU A 210 -0.33 14.02 -7.87
CA GLU A 210 -1.69 14.50 -7.61
C GLU A 210 -2.75 13.63 -8.29
N ASN A 211 -2.59 13.35 -9.58
CA ASN A 211 -3.58 12.57 -10.35
C ASN A 211 -3.59 11.09 -9.95
N ILE A 212 -2.42 10.51 -9.63
CA ILE A 212 -2.31 9.14 -9.11
C ILE A 212 -3.03 9.04 -7.77
N LEU A 213 -2.77 9.96 -6.84
CA LEU A 213 -3.37 9.96 -5.51
C LEU A 213 -4.88 10.20 -5.56
N GLU A 214 -5.34 11.12 -6.41
CA GLU A 214 -6.76 11.32 -6.65
C GLU A 214 -7.42 10.03 -7.16
N SER A 215 -6.77 9.32 -8.07
CA SER A 215 -7.29 8.06 -8.60
C SER A 215 -7.35 6.96 -7.55
N LEU A 216 -6.31 6.80 -6.74
CA LEU A 216 -6.28 5.84 -5.63
C LEU A 216 -7.36 6.13 -4.58
N GLN A 217 -7.57 7.39 -4.20
CA GLN A 217 -8.60 7.75 -3.23
C GLN A 217 -10.03 7.59 -3.75
N ASN A 218 -10.24 7.71 -5.06
CA ASN A 218 -11.55 7.63 -5.69
C ASN A 218 -11.86 6.25 -6.32
N GLY A 219 -10.95 5.28 -6.19
CA GLY A 219 -11.15 3.93 -6.73
C GLY A 219 -11.14 3.87 -8.25
N ARG A 220 -10.28 4.64 -8.88
CA ARG A 220 -10.05 4.60 -10.33
C ARG A 220 -8.89 3.64 -10.67
N PHE A 221 -8.95 2.42 -10.14
CA PHE A 221 -7.92 1.40 -10.30
C PHE A 221 -8.49 -0.01 -10.16
#